data_c2ccd8c713932c88c7662adbd7baea27
#
_entry.id   c2ccd8c713932c88c7662adbd7baea27
#
_cell.length_a   1.000
_cell.length_b   1.000
_cell.length_c   1.000
_cell.angle_alpha   90.00
_cell.angle_beta   90.00
_cell.angle_gamma   90.00
#
_symmetry.space_group_name_H-M   'P 1'
#
loop_
_entity.id
_entity.type
_entity.pdbx_description
1 polymer ?
#
loop_
_entity_poly.entity_id
_entity_poly.type
_entity_poly.pdbx_seq_one_letter_code
_entity_poly.pdbx_strand_id
1 'polypeptide(L)'
;MKRLVLFTLLSLTTITLQAQEWTPVELNRSITHPQPMTGLVLWPEEAEDRNSTYGGSITLEFSYCLPCMVVKGCNDDGSIIYDWTWFEDKLADVASRGHQLIARFRYEYPSGDDIPGATKGATAVPQYIKDRSDYHETYAKNPGGDGPTYYADWSNTELQRFTKVFYTDFAQRYKNDKRLAFVEVGFGHWAEYHIYGTKLEFGVNFPTKEYQEEFFMHLKDVMTDIPWAISIDAADDEYTPFVANSDLMALTFGLFDDSFMHKDHEIGSSDGYNEECWNAIGKGTRWQTGVCGGEISYYKDSDQKNFLNPAGMYGHTWEEQAKKYHITFMIANDAPRGTYGTAARFKEASMASGYRIAVKSCETNGSSTRLTVTNNGIAPLYRDAFFAIGDVRSETSLKGLLPGQEITVEIAENLASADNLKIVSDCILDTQEIEFEAGEGTGGGGDDPIPPTPTDDATICHFTGNTPSTNQVSVSGNYSNSKGTVTYDGKDYKICVKMESSTVITITPTYSGTVTLIFGGSTSPANQKIKLDGKEVTLDANGQYSFQATAGQSYELRKASVQIFLYLILLPSNTTDIHAVESYTNHQGNMYNIAGQRINGNYKGVVIKNGKKYIQ
;
A
#
# COMPACT_ATOMS: atom_id res chain seq x y z
N MET A 1 -21.47 -28.19 85.61
CA MET A 1 -20.63 -27.86 84.42
C MET A 1 -21.55 -27.48 83.28
N LYS A 2 -21.73 -26.20 83.06
CA LYS A 2 -22.56 -25.68 81.95
C LYS A 2 -21.60 -25.43 80.75
N ARG A 3 -21.81 -26.12 79.59
CA ARG A 3 -21.10 -25.91 78.37
C ARG A 3 -21.75 -24.70 77.60
N LEU A 4 -21.00 -23.68 77.42
CA LEU A 4 -21.34 -22.49 76.57
C LEU A 4 -21.02 -22.84 75.12
N VAL A 5 -22.01 -22.90 74.26
CA VAL A 5 -21.84 -23.07 72.82
C VAL A 5 -21.82 -21.67 72.18
N LEU A 6 -20.65 -21.27 71.65
CA LEU A 6 -20.45 -20.02 70.95
C LEU A 6 -20.80 -20.24 69.46
N PHE A 7 -21.91 -19.64 68.98
CA PHE A 7 -22.26 -19.61 67.59
C PHE A 7 -21.53 -18.41 66.96
N THR A 8 -20.52 -18.67 66.11
CA THR A 8 -19.89 -17.65 65.24
C THR A 8 -20.74 -17.54 63.99
N LEU A 9 -21.40 -16.38 63.82
CA LEU A 9 -22.11 -16.04 62.59
C LEU A 9 -21.06 -15.60 61.57
N LEU A 10 -20.84 -16.43 60.52
CA LEU A 10 -20.02 -16.08 59.37
C LEU A 10 -20.91 -15.31 58.39
N SER A 11 -20.79 -13.96 58.36
CA SER A 11 -21.46 -13.15 57.33
C SER A 11 -20.71 -13.32 55.99
N LEU A 12 -21.27 -14.11 55.09
CA LEU A 12 -20.85 -14.11 53.68
C LEU A 12 -21.32 -12.80 53.06
N THR A 13 -20.43 -11.84 52.91
CA THR A 13 -20.63 -10.73 51.97
C THR A 13 -20.43 -11.26 50.55
N THR A 14 -21.51 -11.50 49.85
CA THR A 14 -21.51 -11.70 48.40
C THR A 14 -21.14 -10.40 47.76
N ILE A 15 -19.88 -10.27 47.30
CA ILE A 15 -19.49 -9.21 46.36
C ILE A 15 -20.13 -9.61 45.04
N THR A 16 -21.26 -9.00 44.72
CA THR A 16 -21.78 -9.02 43.36
C THR A 16 -20.84 -8.15 42.51
N LEU A 17 -19.95 -8.79 41.75
CA LEU A 17 -19.32 -8.11 40.61
C LEU A 17 -20.46 -7.77 39.63
N GLN A 18 -20.96 -6.54 39.70
CA GLN A 18 -21.76 -6.01 38.63
C GLN A 18 -20.81 -5.85 37.43
N ALA A 19 -21.08 -6.58 36.35
CA ALA A 19 -20.42 -6.31 35.08
C ALA A 19 -20.72 -4.85 34.75
N GLN A 20 -19.69 -4.04 34.64
CA GLN A 20 -19.78 -2.64 34.33
C GLN A 20 -20.32 -2.53 32.90
N GLU A 21 -21.48 -1.90 32.70
CA GLU A 21 -22.10 -1.74 31.38
C GLU A 21 -21.24 -0.81 30.50
N TRP A 22 -21.03 -1.22 29.25
CA TRP A 22 -20.38 -0.41 28.24
C TRP A 22 -21.38 0.58 27.64
N THR A 23 -21.03 1.84 27.61
CA THR A 23 -21.83 2.93 27.07
C THR A 23 -21.16 3.47 25.83
N PRO A 24 -21.87 3.56 24.69
CA PRO A 24 -21.34 4.16 23.47
C PRO A 24 -20.91 5.61 23.68
N VAL A 25 -19.80 5.98 23.05
CA VAL A 25 -19.28 7.34 22.96
C VAL A 25 -19.23 7.73 21.48
N GLU A 26 -19.93 8.79 21.14
CA GLU A 26 -19.89 9.32 19.76
C GLU A 26 -18.56 10.03 19.51
N LEU A 27 -17.92 9.66 18.42
CA LEU A 27 -16.72 10.31 17.90
C LEU A 27 -17.06 10.91 16.53
N ASN A 28 -16.51 12.07 16.24
CA ASN A 28 -16.59 12.70 14.92
C ASN A 28 -15.20 13.23 14.54
N ARG A 29 -14.49 12.50 13.72
CA ARG A 29 -13.11 12.77 13.32
C ARG A 29 -12.92 12.47 11.83
N SER A 30 -12.12 13.26 11.16
CA SER A 30 -11.72 13.06 9.76
C SER A 30 -10.20 13.14 9.63
N ILE A 31 -9.65 12.39 8.69
CA ILE A 31 -8.25 12.51 8.27
C ILE A 31 -8.17 13.65 7.27
N THR A 32 -7.39 14.66 7.59
CA THR A 32 -7.29 15.89 6.80
C THR A 32 -5.90 16.12 6.21
N HIS A 33 -4.89 15.32 6.61
CA HIS A 33 -3.51 15.42 6.14
C HIS A 33 -2.95 14.05 5.75
N PRO A 34 -1.91 14.01 4.89
CA PRO A 34 -1.16 12.78 4.67
C PRO A 34 -0.64 12.23 5.99
N GLN A 35 -0.75 10.92 6.16
CA GLN A 35 -0.34 10.29 7.41
C GLN A 35 1.19 10.18 7.51
N PRO A 36 1.79 10.29 8.70
CA PRO A 36 3.24 10.11 8.88
C PRO A 36 3.76 8.83 8.22
N MET A 37 4.95 8.89 7.64
CA MET A 37 5.62 7.78 6.95
C MET A 37 4.88 7.27 5.69
N THR A 38 4.00 8.07 5.09
CA THR A 38 3.28 7.73 3.85
C THR A 38 3.23 8.92 2.89
N GLY A 39 2.84 8.68 1.66
CA GLY A 39 2.53 9.73 0.70
C GLY A 39 3.56 9.92 -0.40
N LEU A 40 3.38 10.97 -1.17
CA LEU A 40 4.36 11.40 -2.14
C LEU A 40 5.58 12.00 -1.45
N VAL A 41 6.74 11.87 -2.10
CA VAL A 41 8.05 12.21 -1.56
C VAL A 41 8.74 13.20 -2.47
N LEU A 42 9.42 14.19 -1.91
CA LEU A 42 10.28 15.13 -2.62
C LEU A 42 11.73 14.99 -2.15
N TRP A 43 12.67 15.43 -2.99
CA TRP A 43 14.08 15.50 -2.61
C TRP A 43 14.37 16.80 -1.87
N PRO A 44 15.05 16.78 -0.72
CA PRO A 44 15.37 18.00 0.04
C PRO A 44 16.32 18.94 -0.73
N GLU A 45 17.29 18.38 -1.46
CA GLU A 45 18.35 19.15 -2.15
C GLU A 45 17.80 20.01 -3.30
N GLU A 46 16.69 19.61 -3.93
CA GLU A 46 16.11 20.32 -5.07
C GLU A 46 14.83 21.09 -4.74
N ALA A 47 14.36 20.98 -3.51
CA ALA A 47 12.97 21.24 -3.19
C ALA A 47 12.74 22.30 -2.10
N GLU A 48 13.73 23.13 -1.72
CA GLU A 48 13.54 24.10 -0.65
C GLU A 48 12.31 24.98 -0.89
N ASP A 49 12.22 25.62 -2.06
CA ASP A 49 11.03 26.40 -2.45
C ASP A 49 9.79 25.54 -2.65
N ARG A 50 9.95 24.30 -3.12
CA ARG A 50 8.84 23.37 -3.34
C ARG A 50 8.33 22.81 -2.03
N ASN A 51 9.21 22.47 -1.09
CA ASN A 51 8.83 21.97 0.23
C ASN A 51 8.07 23.04 1.04
N SER A 52 8.39 24.32 0.91
CA SER A 52 7.62 25.40 1.52
C SER A 52 6.19 25.48 0.96
N THR A 53 5.98 25.18 -0.33
CA THR A 53 4.67 25.16 -0.99
C THR A 53 3.92 23.86 -0.70
N TYR A 54 4.61 22.73 -0.70
CA TYR A 54 4.03 21.38 -0.59
C TYR A 54 4.18 20.76 0.81
N GLY A 55 4.74 21.48 1.78
CA GLY A 55 5.05 20.98 3.13
C GLY A 55 3.85 20.36 3.86
N GLY A 56 2.62 20.91 3.64
CA GLY A 56 1.39 20.32 4.18
C GLY A 56 0.82 19.16 3.33
N SER A 57 1.49 18.80 2.24
CA SER A 57 1.04 17.77 1.27
C SER A 57 1.91 16.53 1.29
N ILE A 58 3.02 16.53 2.04
CA ILE A 58 3.97 15.43 2.18
C ILE A 58 4.34 15.22 3.65
N THR A 59 4.83 14.03 3.98
CA THR A 59 5.38 13.68 5.30
C THR A 59 6.80 13.13 5.20
N LEU A 60 7.30 12.91 3.98
CA LEU A 60 8.54 12.24 3.67
C LEU A 60 9.38 13.03 2.68
N GLU A 61 10.70 12.99 2.86
CA GLU A 61 11.69 13.41 1.88
C GLU A 61 12.70 12.27 1.67
N PHE A 62 13.26 12.17 0.45
CA PHE A 62 14.20 11.12 0.09
C PHE A 62 15.57 11.71 -0.22
N SER A 63 16.65 11.06 0.25
CA SER A 63 18.01 11.42 -0.16
C SER A 63 18.91 10.21 -0.31
N TYR A 64 19.74 10.26 -1.35
CA TYR A 64 20.92 9.41 -1.42
C TYR A 64 21.91 9.78 -0.32
N CYS A 65 22.51 8.74 0.28
CA CYS A 65 23.51 8.87 1.32
C CYS A 65 24.81 8.14 0.94
N LEU A 66 25.92 8.73 1.36
CA LEU A 66 27.24 8.25 0.96
C LEU A 66 28.03 7.79 2.20
N PRO A 67 28.39 6.50 2.31
CA PRO A 67 29.17 6.00 3.45
C PRO A 67 30.48 6.76 3.69
N CYS A 68 31.18 7.18 2.61
CA CYS A 68 32.42 7.95 2.70
C CYS A 68 32.27 9.31 3.40
N MET A 69 31.06 9.88 3.43
CA MET A 69 30.82 11.17 4.10
C MET A 69 30.75 11.05 5.62
N VAL A 70 30.39 9.87 6.13
CA VAL A 70 30.22 9.63 7.57
C VAL A 70 31.33 8.77 8.18
N VAL A 71 32.21 8.17 7.37
CA VAL A 71 33.31 7.34 7.83
C VAL A 71 34.63 8.08 7.71
N LYS A 72 35.37 8.19 8.81
CA LYS A 72 36.69 8.86 8.88
C LYS A 72 37.87 7.91 8.95
N GLY A 73 37.66 6.63 9.28
CA GLY A 73 38.72 5.65 9.39
C GLY A 73 38.29 4.37 10.09
N CYS A 74 39.28 3.55 10.40
CA CYS A 74 39.12 2.32 11.15
C CYS A 74 40.25 2.21 12.17
N ASN A 75 39.95 1.81 13.40
CA ASN A 75 40.90 1.54 14.44
C ASN A 75 41.61 0.18 14.23
N ASP A 76 42.72 -0.06 14.93
CA ASP A 76 43.48 -1.32 14.86
C ASP A 76 42.66 -2.53 15.35
N ASP A 77 41.66 -2.31 16.19
CA ASP A 77 40.73 -3.35 16.66
C ASP A 77 39.57 -3.64 15.68
N GLY A 78 39.54 -2.96 14.54
CA GLY A 78 38.53 -3.09 13.50
C GLY A 78 37.26 -2.27 13.72
N SER A 79 37.15 -1.48 14.81
CA SER A 79 36.01 -0.56 15.01
C SER A 79 36.10 0.63 14.04
N ILE A 80 34.97 1.02 13.48
CA ILE A 80 34.88 2.13 12.51
C ILE A 80 34.84 3.47 13.24
N ILE A 81 35.60 4.43 12.72
CA ILE A 81 35.60 5.82 13.22
C ILE A 81 34.59 6.61 12.39
N TYR A 82 33.51 7.05 13.02
CA TYR A 82 32.44 7.82 12.38
C TYR A 82 32.51 9.31 12.72
N ASP A 83 32.08 10.12 11.77
CA ASP A 83 31.61 11.48 11.94
C ASP A 83 30.23 11.60 11.29
N TRP A 84 29.19 11.49 12.07
CA TRP A 84 27.82 11.50 11.59
C TRP A 84 27.27 12.90 11.29
N THR A 85 28.05 13.96 11.48
CA THR A 85 27.58 15.36 11.34
C THR A 85 26.84 15.58 10.01
N TRP A 86 27.40 15.13 8.90
CA TRP A 86 26.78 15.28 7.59
C TRP A 86 25.39 14.61 7.50
N PHE A 87 25.22 13.42 8.06
CA PHE A 87 23.94 12.73 8.07
C PHE A 87 22.96 13.32 9.10
N GLU A 88 23.46 13.74 10.26
CA GLU A 88 22.68 14.43 11.29
C GLU A 88 22.14 15.78 10.78
N ASP A 89 22.93 16.53 10.01
CA ASP A 89 22.50 17.78 9.39
C ASP A 89 21.36 17.54 8.37
N LYS A 90 21.44 16.46 7.55
CA LYS A 90 20.32 16.05 6.68
C LYS A 90 19.06 15.73 7.46
N LEU A 91 19.18 14.90 8.50
CA LEU A 91 18.03 14.54 9.35
C LEU A 91 17.42 15.79 10.01
N ALA A 92 18.24 16.70 10.50
CA ALA A 92 17.78 17.94 11.14
C ALA A 92 17.11 18.89 10.14
N ASP A 93 17.65 19.01 8.94
CA ASP A 93 17.09 19.83 7.87
C ASP A 93 15.70 19.33 7.46
N VAL A 94 15.55 18.06 7.15
CA VAL A 94 14.27 17.43 6.79
C VAL A 94 13.25 17.54 7.93
N ALA A 95 13.67 17.24 9.16
CA ALA A 95 12.81 17.35 10.34
C ALA A 95 12.37 18.78 10.65
N SER A 96 13.17 19.79 10.29
CA SER A 96 12.81 21.20 10.45
C SER A 96 11.60 21.61 9.64
N ARG A 97 11.29 20.87 8.56
CA ARG A 97 10.09 21.03 7.73
C ARG A 97 8.90 20.17 8.19
N GLY A 98 9.07 19.37 9.26
CA GLY A 98 8.03 18.45 9.77
C GLY A 98 7.96 17.13 9.02
N HIS A 99 9.01 16.77 8.26
CA HIS A 99 9.08 15.55 7.45
C HIS A 99 10.11 14.56 8.01
N GLN A 100 10.01 13.30 7.60
CA GLN A 100 10.96 12.26 7.94
C GLN A 100 11.75 11.83 6.69
N LEU A 101 13.01 11.43 6.90
CA LEU A 101 13.91 11.05 5.82
C LEU A 101 13.73 9.57 5.44
N ILE A 102 13.65 9.30 4.14
CA ILE A 102 13.98 8.01 3.54
C ILE A 102 15.44 8.10 3.09
N ALA A 103 16.30 7.23 3.62
CA ALA A 103 17.72 7.25 3.32
C ALA A 103 18.12 6.04 2.46
N ARG A 104 18.83 6.26 1.35
CA ARG A 104 19.42 5.20 0.53
C ARG A 104 20.92 5.35 0.50
N PHE A 105 21.65 4.46 1.17
CA PHE A 105 23.11 4.42 1.11
C PHE A 105 23.55 3.67 -0.14
N ARG A 106 24.46 4.26 -0.92
CA ARG A 106 24.96 3.72 -2.17
C ARG A 106 26.48 3.88 -2.29
N TYR A 107 27.08 3.05 -3.12
CA TYR A 107 28.52 3.06 -3.39
C TYR A 107 28.84 3.55 -4.80
N GLU A 108 28.06 3.17 -5.79
CA GLU A 108 28.27 3.47 -7.20
C GLU A 108 27.20 4.41 -7.73
N TYR A 109 27.63 5.30 -8.66
CA TYR A 109 26.74 6.23 -9.34
C TYR A 109 27.31 6.61 -10.70
N PRO A 110 26.62 6.38 -11.82
CA PRO A 110 27.07 6.80 -13.14
C PRO A 110 27.18 8.31 -13.24
N SER A 111 28.27 8.81 -13.82
CA SER A 111 28.60 10.21 -14.04
C SER A 111 28.74 11.15 -12.83
N GLY A 112 28.59 10.65 -11.67
CA GLY A 112 29.14 11.32 -10.52
C GLY A 112 28.33 12.30 -9.77
N ASP A 113 27.96 11.88 -8.58
CA ASP A 113 27.81 12.76 -7.46
C ASP A 113 29.10 13.49 -7.18
N ASP A 114 28.96 14.72 -6.74
CA ASP A 114 30.06 15.48 -6.20
C ASP A 114 30.42 14.98 -4.80
N ILE A 115 31.19 13.90 -4.74
CA ILE A 115 31.91 13.56 -3.51
C ILE A 115 32.99 14.62 -3.35
N PRO A 116 32.96 15.48 -2.31
CA PRO A 116 33.89 16.57 -2.18
C PRO A 116 35.35 16.11 -2.28
N GLY A 117 36.09 16.71 -3.22
CA GLY A 117 37.49 16.40 -3.46
C GLY A 117 37.78 15.11 -4.24
N ALA A 118 36.75 14.37 -4.67
CA ALA A 118 36.92 13.15 -5.46
C ALA A 118 36.80 13.41 -6.96
N THR A 119 37.28 12.44 -7.76
CA THR A 119 37.07 12.41 -9.19
C THR A 119 35.60 12.13 -9.49
N LYS A 120 35.04 12.79 -10.51
CA LYS A 120 33.67 12.56 -10.96
C LYS A 120 33.44 11.08 -11.26
N GLY A 121 32.32 10.54 -10.79
CA GLY A 121 31.99 9.12 -10.88
C GLY A 121 32.72 8.24 -9.84
N ALA A 122 33.43 8.83 -8.88
CA ALA A 122 34.10 8.09 -7.81
C ALA A 122 33.08 7.31 -6.95
N THR A 123 33.51 6.15 -6.42
CA THR A 123 32.69 5.40 -5.48
C THR A 123 32.58 6.09 -4.12
N ALA A 124 31.49 5.84 -3.39
CA ALA A 124 31.31 6.30 -2.02
C ALA A 124 31.92 5.34 -0.97
N VAL A 125 32.83 4.48 -1.36
CA VAL A 125 33.61 3.63 -0.45
C VAL A 125 34.47 4.50 0.46
N PRO A 126 34.54 4.24 1.78
CA PRO A 126 35.35 5.01 2.72
C PRO A 126 36.83 5.05 2.34
N GLN A 127 37.46 6.20 2.54
CA GLN A 127 38.84 6.44 2.12
C GLN A 127 39.84 5.43 2.72
N TYR A 128 39.67 5.01 3.99
CA TYR A 128 40.57 4.05 4.61
C TYR A 128 40.59 2.67 3.90
N ILE A 129 39.48 2.30 3.21
CA ILE A 129 39.40 1.11 2.38
C ILE A 129 40.12 1.36 1.05
N LYS A 130 39.88 2.53 0.44
CA LYS A 130 40.54 2.92 -0.83
C LYS A 130 42.06 2.99 -0.71
N ASP A 131 42.60 3.33 0.48
CA ASP A 131 44.04 3.43 0.76
C ASP A 131 44.73 2.06 0.95
N ARG A 132 43.96 0.97 0.97
CA ARG A 132 44.51 -0.38 1.11
C ARG A 132 45.18 -0.84 -0.17
N SER A 133 46.31 -1.50 -0.04
CA SER A 133 47.03 -2.04 -1.20
C SER A 133 46.33 -3.22 -1.90
N ASP A 134 45.34 -3.80 -1.25
CA ASP A 134 44.52 -4.91 -1.76
C ASP A 134 43.12 -4.48 -2.25
N TYR A 135 42.85 -3.16 -2.40
CA TYR A 135 41.59 -2.62 -2.90
C TYR A 135 41.79 -1.99 -4.29
N HIS A 136 41.01 -2.41 -5.28
CA HIS A 136 41.15 -1.98 -6.67
C HIS A 136 39.80 -1.76 -7.35
N GLU A 137 39.39 -0.49 -7.50
CA GLU A 137 38.18 -0.13 -8.21
C GLU A 137 38.28 -0.45 -9.71
N THR A 138 37.16 -0.89 -10.30
CA THR A 138 37.03 -1.06 -11.74
C THR A 138 36.51 0.25 -12.35
N TYR A 139 36.99 0.64 -13.52
CA TYR A 139 36.63 1.86 -14.20
C TYR A 139 35.96 1.61 -15.55
N ALA A 140 34.84 2.28 -15.81
CA ALA A 140 34.21 2.36 -17.11
C ALA A 140 34.12 3.82 -17.56
N LYS A 141 34.51 4.11 -18.82
CA LYS A 141 34.60 5.47 -19.33
C LYS A 141 33.25 6.16 -19.49
N ASN A 142 32.26 5.43 -19.95
CA ASN A 142 30.92 5.98 -20.26
C ASN A 142 29.86 4.86 -20.26
N PRO A 143 29.64 4.18 -19.13
CA PRO A 143 28.64 3.13 -19.06
C PRO A 143 27.25 3.73 -19.26
N GLY A 144 26.42 3.09 -20.07
CA GLY A 144 25.05 3.55 -20.36
C GLY A 144 24.93 4.91 -21.06
N GLY A 145 26.05 5.59 -21.35
CA GLY A 145 26.02 6.97 -21.88
C GLY A 145 26.14 8.05 -20.80
N ASP A 146 26.23 7.68 -19.53
CA ASP A 146 26.08 8.60 -18.38
C ASP A 146 27.41 9.21 -17.88
N GLY A 147 28.55 8.88 -18.51
CA GLY A 147 29.84 9.42 -18.16
C GLY A 147 30.73 8.47 -17.34
N PRO A 148 31.86 8.93 -16.82
CA PRO A 148 32.84 8.08 -16.14
C PRO A 148 32.27 7.51 -14.84
N THR A 149 32.47 6.20 -14.62
CA THR A 149 31.97 5.49 -13.43
C THR A 149 33.05 4.57 -12.87
N TYR A 150 33.20 4.60 -11.56
CA TYR A 150 34.02 3.64 -10.81
C TYR A 150 33.09 2.67 -10.08
N TYR A 151 33.48 1.39 -10.06
CA TYR A 151 32.80 0.32 -9.33
C TYR A 151 33.65 -0.12 -8.18
N ALA A 152 33.04 -0.35 -7.02
CA ALA A 152 33.71 -0.83 -5.83
C ALA A 152 34.29 -2.23 -6.04
N ASP A 153 35.40 -2.51 -5.37
CA ASP A 153 36.05 -3.83 -5.41
C ASP A 153 35.35 -4.81 -4.45
N TRP A 154 34.37 -5.52 -4.97
CA TRP A 154 33.61 -6.49 -4.18
C TRP A 154 34.35 -7.79 -3.87
N SER A 155 35.59 -7.97 -4.36
CA SER A 155 36.49 -9.01 -3.88
C SER A 155 37.14 -8.66 -2.54
N ASN A 156 37.18 -7.38 -2.19
CA ASN A 156 37.86 -6.88 -1.01
C ASN A 156 37.13 -7.27 0.28
N THR A 157 37.80 -8.05 1.11
CA THR A 157 37.23 -8.60 2.36
C THR A 157 36.94 -7.52 3.39
N GLU A 158 37.69 -6.40 3.38
CA GLU A 158 37.42 -5.27 4.30
C GLU A 158 36.18 -4.50 3.86
N LEU A 159 35.95 -4.31 2.55
CA LEU A 159 34.69 -3.71 2.08
C LEU A 159 33.49 -4.57 2.49
N GLN A 160 33.60 -5.90 2.30
CA GLN A 160 32.54 -6.83 2.70
C GLN A 160 32.29 -6.85 4.21
N ARG A 161 33.34 -6.75 5.03
CA ARG A 161 33.21 -6.60 6.49
C ARG A 161 32.58 -5.26 6.84
N PHE A 162 33.09 -4.18 6.27
CA PHE A 162 32.65 -2.81 6.51
C PHE A 162 31.15 -2.65 6.28
N THR A 163 30.62 -3.11 5.17
CA THR A 163 29.20 -2.93 4.85
C THR A 163 28.29 -3.56 5.92
N LYS A 164 28.64 -4.71 6.48
CA LYS A 164 27.88 -5.33 7.58
C LYS A 164 28.03 -4.56 8.89
N VAL A 165 29.26 -4.18 9.27
CA VAL A 165 29.51 -3.39 10.48
C VAL A 165 28.81 -2.04 10.40
N PHE A 166 28.83 -1.39 9.24
CA PHE A 166 28.15 -0.11 9.02
C PHE A 166 26.66 -0.19 9.34
N TYR A 167 25.93 -1.18 8.83
CA TYR A 167 24.51 -1.33 9.12
C TYR A 167 24.24 -1.76 10.56
N THR A 168 25.14 -2.49 11.21
CA THR A 168 25.07 -2.75 12.66
C THR A 168 25.12 -1.45 13.47
N ASP A 169 26.13 -0.62 13.19
CA ASP A 169 26.37 0.64 13.93
C ASP A 169 25.28 1.66 13.61
N PHE A 170 24.84 1.72 12.35
CA PHE A 170 23.73 2.57 11.89
C PHE A 170 22.43 2.20 12.60
N ALA A 171 22.06 0.92 12.59
CA ALA A 171 20.84 0.45 13.24
C ALA A 171 20.86 0.74 14.75
N GLN A 172 21.99 0.45 15.41
CA GLN A 172 22.12 0.74 16.85
C GLN A 172 21.96 2.23 17.16
N ARG A 173 22.49 3.11 16.29
CA ARG A 173 22.43 4.55 16.48
C ARG A 173 21.03 5.12 16.22
N TYR A 174 20.38 4.70 15.14
CA TYR A 174 19.19 5.36 14.59
C TYR A 174 17.86 4.60 14.80
N LYS A 175 17.85 3.43 15.46
CA LYS A 175 16.64 2.62 15.67
C LYS A 175 15.47 3.37 16.33
N ASN A 176 15.78 4.37 17.16
CA ASN A 176 14.81 5.19 17.88
C ASN A 176 14.76 6.64 17.36
N ASP A 177 15.42 6.94 16.25
CA ASP A 177 15.43 8.29 15.71
C ASP A 177 14.14 8.56 14.94
N LYS A 178 13.33 9.49 15.45
CA LYS A 178 12.04 9.89 14.89
C LYS A 178 12.17 10.57 13.51
N ARG A 179 13.36 11.08 13.17
CA ARG A 179 13.64 11.79 11.92
C ARG A 179 13.84 10.82 10.73
N LEU A 180 14.13 9.54 11.00
CA LEU A 180 14.35 8.50 10.02
C LEU A 180 13.08 7.64 9.86
N ALA A 181 12.46 7.64 8.69
CA ALA A 181 11.30 6.82 8.40
C ALA A 181 11.70 5.36 8.13
N PHE A 182 12.49 5.14 7.09
CA PHE A 182 13.01 3.84 6.65
C PHE A 182 14.23 4.00 5.76
N VAL A 183 14.82 2.87 5.37
CA VAL A 183 16.06 2.83 4.59
C VAL A 183 15.85 1.98 3.34
N GLU A 184 16.39 2.40 2.22
CA GLU A 184 16.50 1.60 1.02
C GLU A 184 17.93 1.08 0.88
N VAL A 185 18.07 -0.19 0.52
CA VAL A 185 19.35 -0.93 0.55
C VAL A 185 19.51 -1.75 -0.72
N GLY A 186 20.72 -1.75 -1.28
CA GLY A 186 21.04 -2.55 -2.45
C GLY A 186 22.50 -2.39 -2.87
N PHE A 187 22.81 -2.90 -4.06
CA PHE A 187 24.13 -2.89 -4.68
C PHE A 187 24.03 -2.37 -6.12
N GLY A 188 25.17 -2.06 -6.72
CA GLY A 188 25.24 -1.55 -8.07
C GLY A 188 24.84 -0.07 -8.17
N HIS A 189 24.57 0.38 -9.39
CA HIS A 189 24.18 1.76 -9.63
C HIS A 189 22.97 2.13 -8.78
N TRP A 190 23.05 3.25 -8.11
CA TRP A 190 22.03 3.82 -7.20
C TRP A 190 21.56 2.88 -6.08
N ALA A 191 22.24 1.73 -5.87
CA ALA A 191 21.79 0.63 -5.03
C ALA A 191 20.55 -0.12 -5.58
N GLU A 192 20.39 -0.18 -6.90
CA GLU A 192 19.22 -0.70 -7.63
C GLU A 192 19.49 -1.98 -8.40
N TYR A 193 20.58 -2.68 -8.10
CA TYR A 193 20.95 -3.99 -8.67
C TYR A 193 21.31 -3.98 -10.16
N HIS A 194 21.78 -2.90 -10.72
CA HIS A 194 22.21 -2.90 -12.10
C HIS A 194 23.57 -2.25 -12.34
N ILE A 195 24.18 -2.64 -13.45
CA ILE A 195 25.41 -2.11 -14.00
C ILE A 195 25.15 -1.81 -15.48
N TYR A 196 25.30 -0.55 -15.88
CA TYR A 196 25.11 -0.17 -17.27
C TYR A 196 26.42 -0.07 -18.02
N GLY A 197 26.42 -0.49 -19.32
CA GLY A 197 27.50 -0.27 -20.26
C GLY A 197 28.82 -0.97 -19.92
N THR A 198 28.83 -1.90 -18.99
CA THR A 198 29.95 -2.80 -18.69
C THR A 198 29.43 -4.19 -18.37
N LYS A 199 30.32 -5.19 -18.45
CA LYS A 199 29.96 -6.58 -18.12
C LYS A 199 29.90 -6.73 -16.60
N LEU A 200 28.84 -7.38 -16.12
CA LEU A 200 28.74 -7.85 -14.74
C LEU A 200 29.82 -8.90 -14.46
N GLU A 201 30.67 -8.67 -13.45
CA GLU A 201 31.68 -9.60 -12.98
C GLU A 201 31.63 -9.72 -11.47
N PHE A 202 31.00 -10.82 -10.98
CA PHE A 202 30.87 -11.09 -9.55
C PHE A 202 32.23 -11.16 -8.82
N GLY A 203 32.30 -10.50 -7.65
CA GLY A 203 33.54 -10.37 -6.88
C GLY A 203 34.55 -9.40 -7.51
N VAL A 204 34.18 -8.67 -8.58
CA VAL A 204 35.04 -7.65 -9.20
C VAL A 204 34.30 -6.30 -9.16
N ASN A 205 33.24 -6.13 -9.93
CA ASN A 205 32.48 -4.91 -10.00
C ASN A 205 31.06 -5.04 -9.39
N PHE A 206 30.73 -6.22 -8.87
CA PHE A 206 29.46 -6.49 -8.19
C PHE A 206 29.67 -7.60 -7.14
N PRO A 207 28.94 -7.56 -5.99
CA PRO A 207 29.10 -8.58 -4.95
C PRO A 207 28.64 -9.96 -5.43
N THR A 208 29.33 -11.02 -4.99
CA THR A 208 28.90 -12.40 -5.29
C THR A 208 27.53 -12.69 -4.66
N LYS A 209 26.80 -13.65 -5.21
CA LYS A 209 25.49 -14.06 -4.68
C LYS A 209 25.59 -14.59 -3.24
N GLU A 210 26.67 -15.28 -2.91
CA GLU A 210 26.95 -15.79 -1.57
C GLU A 210 27.16 -14.64 -0.58
N TYR A 211 27.89 -13.59 -0.98
CA TYR A 211 28.07 -12.42 -0.11
C TYR A 211 26.74 -11.63 0.04
N GLN A 212 25.95 -11.49 -1.01
CA GLN A 212 24.62 -10.87 -0.92
C GLN A 212 23.73 -11.62 0.08
N GLU A 213 23.70 -12.95 0.04
CA GLU A 213 22.96 -13.78 1.01
C GLU A 213 23.44 -13.50 2.44
N GLU A 214 24.75 -13.54 2.68
CA GLU A 214 25.35 -13.23 3.98
C GLU A 214 24.97 -11.83 4.46
N PHE A 215 25.01 -10.84 3.58
CA PHE A 215 24.68 -9.45 3.88
C PHE A 215 23.21 -9.28 4.27
N PHE A 216 22.26 -9.83 3.50
CA PHE A 216 20.83 -9.68 3.80
C PHE A 216 20.38 -10.49 5.03
N MET A 217 20.99 -11.65 5.26
CA MET A 217 20.80 -12.38 6.51
C MET A 217 21.32 -11.58 7.71
N HIS A 218 22.43 -10.86 7.55
CA HIS A 218 22.93 -9.94 8.59
C HIS A 218 21.96 -8.75 8.81
N LEU A 219 21.42 -8.14 7.74
CA LEU A 219 20.43 -7.06 7.88
C LEU A 219 19.19 -7.49 8.67
N LYS A 220 18.68 -8.70 8.43
CA LYS A 220 17.57 -9.28 9.21
C LYS A 220 17.85 -9.22 10.72
N ASP A 221 19.09 -9.50 11.12
CA ASP A 221 19.45 -9.60 12.54
C ASP A 221 19.66 -8.21 13.19
N VAL A 222 20.06 -7.20 12.41
CA VAL A 222 20.42 -5.88 12.95
C VAL A 222 19.38 -4.79 12.68
N MET A 223 18.62 -4.86 11.58
CA MET A 223 17.63 -3.85 11.18
C MET A 223 16.20 -4.18 11.69
N THR A 224 16.09 -4.63 12.93
CA THR A 224 14.80 -5.09 13.51
C THR A 224 13.80 -3.97 13.75
N ASP A 225 14.29 -2.77 14.04
CA ASP A 225 13.49 -1.62 14.44
C ASP A 225 13.38 -0.55 13.35
N ILE A 226 14.21 -0.63 12.30
CA ILE A 226 14.17 0.28 11.15
C ILE A 226 13.67 -0.51 9.94
N PRO A 227 12.48 -0.19 9.39
CA PRO A 227 12.02 -0.83 8.16
C PRO A 227 13.00 -0.56 7.02
N TRP A 228 13.24 -1.56 6.19
CA TRP A 228 14.10 -1.43 5.03
C TRP A 228 13.45 -2.05 3.79
N ALA A 229 13.83 -1.54 2.63
CA ALA A 229 13.31 -1.97 1.34
C ALA A 229 14.46 -2.23 0.36
N ILE A 230 14.21 -3.08 -0.63
CA ILE A 230 15.12 -3.36 -1.73
C ILE A 230 14.44 -3.09 -3.08
N SER A 231 15.25 -2.81 -4.11
CA SER A 231 14.71 -2.66 -5.47
C SER A 231 14.01 -3.95 -5.93
N ILE A 232 12.97 -3.79 -6.72
CA ILE A 232 12.31 -4.92 -7.41
C ILE A 232 13.27 -5.66 -8.33
N ASP A 233 14.32 -5.00 -8.83
CA ASP A 233 15.36 -5.59 -9.67
C ASP A 233 16.15 -6.69 -8.94
N ALA A 234 16.06 -6.76 -7.61
CA ALA A 234 16.51 -7.91 -6.85
C ALA A 234 15.79 -9.23 -7.21
N ALA A 235 14.72 -9.19 -8.00
CA ALA A 235 14.09 -10.37 -8.57
C ALA A 235 14.88 -10.96 -9.75
N ASP A 236 15.74 -10.16 -10.40
CA ASP A 236 16.55 -10.62 -11.52
C ASP A 236 17.66 -11.59 -11.04
N ASP A 237 17.58 -12.82 -11.49
CA ASP A 237 18.52 -13.87 -11.11
C ASP A 237 19.93 -13.70 -11.71
N GLU A 238 20.11 -12.79 -12.68
CA GLU A 238 21.44 -12.39 -13.12
C GLU A 238 22.21 -11.72 -11.98
N TYR A 239 21.57 -10.82 -11.22
CA TYR A 239 22.20 -9.97 -10.22
C TYR A 239 22.16 -10.56 -8.81
N THR A 240 21.12 -11.28 -8.45
CA THR A 240 20.84 -11.64 -7.05
C THR A 240 20.51 -13.11 -6.83
N PRO A 241 20.62 -13.62 -5.58
CA PRO A 241 20.15 -14.94 -5.21
C PRO A 241 18.68 -14.98 -4.75
N PHE A 242 17.94 -13.84 -4.68
CA PHE A 242 16.70 -13.73 -3.92
C PHE A 242 15.64 -14.75 -4.35
N VAL A 243 15.19 -14.71 -5.60
CA VAL A 243 14.05 -15.53 -6.06
C VAL A 243 14.32 -17.04 -5.95
N ALA A 244 15.59 -17.45 -6.12
CA ALA A 244 16.02 -18.84 -5.98
C ALA A 244 16.25 -19.28 -4.52
N ASN A 245 16.32 -18.36 -3.57
CA ASN A 245 16.65 -18.62 -2.17
C ASN A 245 15.42 -18.42 -1.25
N SER A 246 14.86 -19.52 -0.74
CA SER A 246 13.68 -19.49 0.12
C SER A 246 13.89 -18.73 1.43
N ASP A 247 15.09 -18.75 1.99
CA ASP A 247 15.40 -18.11 3.27
C ASP A 247 15.47 -16.59 3.10
N LEU A 248 16.08 -16.11 2.01
CA LEU A 248 16.04 -14.69 1.66
C LEU A 248 14.60 -14.22 1.35
N MET A 249 13.85 -15.03 0.62
CA MET A 249 12.46 -14.72 0.30
C MET A 249 11.53 -14.71 1.53
N ALA A 250 11.94 -15.35 2.63
CA ALA A 250 11.21 -15.34 3.91
C ALA A 250 11.53 -14.12 4.79
N LEU A 251 12.55 -13.32 4.45
CA LEU A 251 12.90 -12.11 5.20
C LEU A 251 11.79 -11.07 5.16
N THR A 252 11.71 -10.28 6.22
CA THR A 252 10.84 -9.09 6.27
C THR A 252 11.60 -7.90 5.70
N PHE A 253 11.19 -7.44 4.52
CA PHE A 253 11.68 -6.23 3.86
C PHE A 253 10.58 -5.65 2.97
N GLY A 254 10.74 -4.40 2.58
CA GLY A 254 9.87 -3.73 1.64
C GLY A 254 10.41 -3.75 0.20
N LEU A 255 9.68 -3.13 -0.72
CA LEU A 255 10.07 -3.02 -2.12
C LEU A 255 10.05 -1.57 -2.58
N PHE A 256 10.93 -1.24 -3.52
CA PHE A 256 10.85 -0.01 -4.30
C PHE A 256 11.07 -0.28 -5.79
N ASP A 257 10.35 0.44 -6.63
CA ASP A 257 10.42 0.41 -8.09
C ASP A 257 10.75 1.83 -8.58
N ASP A 258 11.90 2.01 -9.20
CA ASP A 258 12.37 3.34 -9.63
C ASP A 258 11.89 3.76 -11.04
N SER A 259 11.03 2.96 -11.66
CA SER A 259 10.34 3.33 -12.91
C SER A 259 8.84 3.05 -12.85
N PHE A 260 8.25 3.33 -11.70
CA PHE A 260 6.84 3.09 -11.43
C PHE A 260 5.93 3.86 -12.41
N MET A 261 4.85 3.21 -12.85
CA MET A 261 3.90 3.72 -13.85
C MET A 261 4.49 3.95 -15.26
N HIS A 262 5.64 3.38 -15.61
CA HIS A 262 6.09 3.40 -16.99
C HIS A 262 5.30 2.40 -17.83
N LYS A 263 4.72 2.88 -18.93
CA LYS A 263 3.78 2.10 -19.76
C LYS A 263 4.32 0.77 -20.30
N ASP A 264 5.63 0.68 -20.52
CA ASP A 264 6.26 -0.47 -21.14
C ASP A 264 6.73 -1.52 -20.11
N HIS A 265 6.57 -1.22 -18.80
CA HIS A 265 7.01 -2.09 -17.71
C HIS A 265 5.88 -2.91 -17.06
N GLU A 266 4.63 -2.66 -17.43
CA GLU A 266 3.50 -3.46 -16.96
C GLU A 266 3.32 -4.76 -17.76
N ILE A 267 2.73 -5.79 -17.15
CA ILE A 267 2.39 -7.06 -17.81
C ILE A 267 1.50 -6.81 -19.02
N GLY A 268 1.87 -7.42 -20.14
CA GLY A 268 1.17 -7.25 -21.43
C GLY A 268 1.63 -6.04 -22.23
N SER A 269 2.57 -5.26 -21.71
CA SER A 269 3.30 -4.22 -22.43
C SER A 269 4.41 -4.82 -23.30
N SER A 270 5.22 -3.96 -23.93
CA SER A 270 6.36 -4.40 -24.75
C SER A 270 7.49 -5.02 -23.93
N ASP A 271 7.60 -4.65 -22.66
CA ASP A 271 8.66 -5.06 -21.73
C ASP A 271 8.08 -5.92 -20.59
N GLY A 272 7.16 -5.37 -19.78
CA GLY A 272 6.54 -6.08 -18.65
C GLY A 272 7.46 -6.29 -17.44
N TYR A 273 8.72 -5.90 -17.53
CA TYR A 273 9.79 -6.25 -16.61
C TYR A 273 9.50 -5.87 -15.16
N ASN A 274 9.10 -4.63 -14.90
CA ASN A 274 8.91 -4.15 -13.54
C ASN A 274 7.75 -4.88 -12.82
N GLU A 275 6.63 -5.12 -13.52
CA GLU A 275 5.53 -5.86 -12.92
C GLU A 275 5.90 -7.34 -12.69
N GLU A 276 6.67 -7.95 -13.60
CA GLU A 276 7.15 -9.32 -13.43
C GLU A 276 8.08 -9.43 -12.21
N CYS A 277 9.05 -8.50 -12.06
CA CYS A 277 9.93 -8.42 -10.91
C CYS A 277 9.16 -8.17 -9.61
N TRP A 278 8.23 -7.21 -9.61
CA TRP A 278 7.38 -6.94 -8.45
C TRP A 278 6.60 -8.18 -8.01
N ASN A 279 6.02 -8.91 -8.95
CA ASN A 279 5.27 -10.13 -8.65
C ASN A 279 6.17 -11.26 -8.15
N ALA A 280 7.36 -11.43 -8.73
CA ALA A 280 8.30 -12.48 -8.36
C ALA A 280 8.82 -12.31 -6.93
N ILE A 281 9.31 -11.12 -6.56
CA ILE A 281 9.88 -10.86 -5.24
C ILE A 281 8.82 -10.45 -4.21
N GLY A 282 7.74 -9.81 -4.63
CA GLY A 282 6.65 -9.34 -3.78
C GLY A 282 5.66 -10.42 -3.39
N LYS A 283 5.49 -11.47 -4.23
CA LYS A 283 4.57 -12.60 -4.00
C LYS A 283 3.13 -12.17 -3.65
N GLY A 284 2.71 -10.96 -4.02
CA GLY A 284 1.39 -10.39 -3.69
C GLY A 284 1.14 -10.09 -2.20
N THR A 285 2.09 -10.38 -1.31
CA THR A 285 1.89 -10.27 0.15
C THR A 285 2.99 -9.51 0.88
N ARG A 286 4.09 -9.16 0.24
CA ARG A 286 5.22 -8.50 0.91
C ARG A 286 4.84 -7.15 1.53
N TRP A 287 3.95 -6.41 0.88
CA TRP A 287 3.37 -5.17 1.39
C TRP A 287 2.70 -5.31 2.77
N GLN A 288 2.30 -6.53 3.17
CA GLN A 288 1.68 -6.75 4.48
C GLN A 288 2.69 -6.60 5.64
N THR A 289 3.97 -6.73 5.36
CA THR A 289 5.03 -6.71 6.38
C THR A 289 6.16 -5.72 6.10
N GLY A 290 6.28 -5.19 4.88
CA GLY A 290 7.31 -4.26 4.47
C GLY A 290 6.78 -3.12 3.62
N VAL A 291 7.40 -1.94 3.73
CA VAL A 291 7.02 -0.73 3.00
C VAL A 291 7.15 -0.96 1.49
N CYS A 292 6.18 -0.49 0.72
CA CYS A 292 6.21 -0.57 -0.74
C CYS A 292 6.11 0.81 -1.36
N GLY A 293 6.99 1.10 -2.32
CA GLY A 293 7.06 2.40 -2.97
C GLY A 293 8.00 2.43 -4.14
N GLY A 294 8.74 3.52 -4.28
CA GLY A 294 9.72 3.72 -5.33
C GLY A 294 9.73 5.13 -5.86
N GLU A 295 9.91 5.25 -7.16
CA GLU A 295 9.96 6.51 -7.87
C GLU A 295 9.13 6.45 -9.16
N ILE A 296 8.35 7.49 -9.42
CA ILE A 296 7.65 7.63 -10.70
C ILE A 296 8.70 7.71 -11.82
N SER A 297 8.50 6.95 -12.88
CA SER A 297 9.41 6.78 -14.00
C SER A 297 10.03 8.08 -14.51
N TYR A 298 11.32 8.03 -14.78
CA TYR A 298 12.10 9.05 -15.50
C TYR A 298 12.37 8.70 -16.97
N TYR A 299 11.92 7.57 -17.49
CA TYR A 299 12.15 7.17 -18.89
C TYR A 299 11.66 8.21 -19.89
N LYS A 300 10.68 9.01 -19.49
CA LYS A 300 10.27 10.23 -20.19
C LYS A 300 10.15 11.36 -19.19
N ASP A 301 10.75 12.49 -19.49
CA ASP A 301 10.62 13.71 -18.68
C ASP A 301 9.18 14.11 -18.38
N SER A 302 8.23 13.62 -19.18
CA SER A 302 6.81 13.87 -18.99
C SER A 302 6.16 13.01 -17.91
N ASP A 303 6.74 11.86 -17.54
CA ASP A 303 6.04 10.88 -16.68
C ASP A 303 5.78 11.43 -15.28
N GLN A 304 6.80 11.87 -14.56
CA GLN A 304 6.61 12.50 -13.26
C GLN A 304 5.74 13.76 -13.31
N LYS A 305 5.77 14.52 -14.41
CA LYS A 305 4.97 15.74 -14.58
C LYS A 305 3.49 15.46 -14.84
N ASN A 306 3.14 14.24 -15.26
CA ASN A 306 1.78 13.91 -15.73
C ASN A 306 1.08 12.82 -14.93
N PHE A 307 1.74 12.05 -14.05
CA PHE A 307 1.10 10.94 -13.34
C PHE A 307 -0.05 11.40 -12.40
N LEU A 308 -0.03 12.66 -11.96
CA LEU A 308 -1.10 13.27 -11.17
C LEU A 308 -2.33 13.70 -11.98
N ASN A 309 -2.35 13.44 -13.30
CA ASN A 309 -3.52 13.71 -14.14
C ASN A 309 -4.73 12.91 -13.61
N PRO A 310 -5.84 13.55 -13.23
CA PRO A 310 -7.04 12.84 -12.78
C PRO A 310 -7.65 11.91 -13.84
N ALA A 311 -7.36 12.15 -15.14
CA ALA A 311 -7.75 11.26 -16.23
C ALA A 311 -6.78 10.09 -16.44
N GLY A 312 -5.73 10.01 -15.64
CA GLY A 312 -4.70 8.98 -15.72
C GLY A 312 -3.58 9.27 -16.71
N MET A 313 -2.56 8.43 -16.64
CA MET A 313 -1.42 8.35 -17.54
C MET A 313 -1.29 6.89 -18.01
N TYR A 314 -1.12 6.68 -19.33
CA TYR A 314 -1.03 5.34 -19.91
C TYR A 314 -2.21 4.40 -19.62
N GLY A 315 -3.39 4.97 -19.32
CA GLY A 315 -4.61 4.21 -19.03
C GLY A 315 -4.87 3.94 -17.54
N HIS A 316 -4.04 4.44 -16.65
CA HIS A 316 -4.16 4.28 -15.21
C HIS A 316 -4.06 5.62 -14.47
N THR A 317 -4.85 5.79 -13.40
CA THR A 317 -4.68 6.88 -12.45
C THR A 317 -3.64 6.49 -11.38
N TRP A 318 -3.10 7.51 -10.70
CA TRP A 318 -2.24 7.28 -9.54
C TRP A 318 -2.93 6.43 -8.47
N GLU A 319 -4.18 6.75 -8.16
CA GLU A 319 -4.96 6.08 -7.12
C GLU A 319 -5.18 4.59 -7.43
N GLU A 320 -5.45 4.25 -8.70
CA GLU A 320 -5.57 2.86 -9.14
C GLU A 320 -4.25 2.11 -8.98
N GLN A 321 -3.14 2.71 -9.38
CA GLN A 321 -1.82 2.08 -9.27
C GLN A 321 -1.35 1.99 -7.82
N ALA A 322 -1.53 3.04 -7.03
CA ALA A 322 -1.22 3.02 -5.60
C ALA A 322 -1.99 1.89 -4.88
N LYS A 323 -3.29 1.74 -5.17
CA LYS A 323 -4.13 0.67 -4.62
C LYS A 323 -3.69 -0.71 -5.10
N LYS A 324 -3.40 -0.88 -6.40
CA LYS A 324 -2.97 -2.16 -7.00
C LYS A 324 -1.73 -2.72 -6.33
N TYR A 325 -0.76 -1.86 -6.04
CA TYR A 325 0.54 -2.25 -5.50
C TYR A 325 0.69 -1.97 -3.99
N HIS A 326 -0.37 -1.53 -3.31
CA HIS A 326 -0.36 -1.22 -1.88
C HIS A 326 0.73 -0.21 -1.49
N ILE A 327 0.83 0.88 -2.25
CA ILE A 327 1.90 1.85 -2.12
C ILE A 327 1.84 2.59 -0.77
N THR A 328 2.98 2.65 -0.11
CA THR A 328 3.19 3.41 1.12
C THR A 328 3.76 4.79 0.83
N PHE A 329 4.75 4.87 -0.07
CA PHE A 329 5.44 6.11 -0.45
C PHE A 329 5.79 6.10 -1.94
N MET A 330 5.95 7.28 -2.55
CA MET A 330 6.38 7.37 -3.95
C MET A 330 7.13 8.67 -4.20
N ILE A 331 8.36 8.56 -4.66
CA ILE A 331 9.19 9.71 -5.05
C ILE A 331 8.60 10.32 -6.33
N ALA A 332 8.36 11.62 -6.29
CA ALA A 332 7.66 12.36 -7.34
C ALA A 332 8.28 13.76 -7.53
N ASN A 333 9.60 13.84 -7.59
CA ASN A 333 10.35 15.08 -7.45
C ASN A 333 10.04 16.12 -8.55
N ASP A 334 9.71 15.69 -9.77
CA ASP A 334 9.36 16.57 -10.88
C ASP A 334 7.86 16.86 -11.02
N ALA A 335 7.00 16.22 -10.24
CA ALA A 335 5.56 16.46 -10.27
C ALA A 335 5.15 17.92 -10.03
N PRO A 336 5.80 18.67 -9.13
CA PRO A 336 5.53 20.10 -8.95
C PRO A 336 5.70 20.95 -10.22
N ARG A 337 6.49 20.49 -11.19
CA ARG A 337 6.71 21.16 -12.48
C ARG A 337 5.64 20.83 -13.54
N GLY A 338 4.77 19.86 -13.24
CA GLY A 338 3.72 19.40 -14.15
C GLY A 338 2.44 20.24 -14.09
N THR A 339 1.58 20.07 -15.08
CA THR A 339 0.29 20.78 -15.17
C THR A 339 -0.62 20.46 -13.97
N TYR A 340 -0.55 19.26 -13.45
CA TYR A 340 -1.38 18.75 -12.35
C TYR A 340 -0.68 18.83 -10.99
N GLY A 341 0.54 19.37 -10.94
CA GLY A 341 1.35 19.46 -9.73
C GLY A 341 0.93 20.58 -8.78
N THR A 342 -0.37 20.77 -8.50
CA THR A 342 -0.83 21.72 -7.49
C THR A 342 -0.69 21.13 -6.09
N ALA A 343 -0.49 21.98 -5.07
CA ALA A 343 -0.38 21.52 -3.68
C ALA A 343 -1.61 20.71 -3.24
N ALA A 344 -2.82 21.12 -3.67
CA ALA A 344 -4.05 20.40 -3.37
C ALA A 344 -4.04 18.98 -3.99
N ARG A 345 -3.72 18.85 -5.28
CA ARG A 345 -3.66 17.56 -5.96
C ARG A 345 -2.55 16.67 -5.42
N PHE A 346 -1.42 17.28 -5.04
CA PHE A 346 -0.32 16.59 -4.38
C PHE A 346 -0.75 15.99 -3.03
N LYS A 347 -1.52 16.78 -2.25
CA LYS A 347 -2.09 16.33 -0.98
C LYS A 347 -3.07 15.18 -1.15
N GLU A 348 -4.01 15.28 -2.10
CA GLU A 348 -4.94 14.20 -2.44
C GLU A 348 -4.21 12.91 -2.82
N ALA A 349 -3.20 13.02 -3.68
CA ALA A 349 -2.40 11.89 -4.12
C ALA A 349 -1.60 11.26 -2.96
N SER A 350 -1.04 12.07 -2.07
CA SER A 350 -0.38 11.58 -0.85
C SER A 350 -1.35 10.84 0.06
N MET A 351 -2.56 11.37 0.25
CA MET A 351 -3.59 10.77 1.10
C MET A 351 -4.19 9.48 0.50
N ALA A 352 -3.98 9.22 -0.79
CA ALA A 352 -4.42 8.00 -1.46
C ALA A 352 -3.50 6.80 -1.21
N SER A 353 -2.35 7.00 -0.53
CA SER A 353 -1.38 5.95 -0.20
C SER A 353 -1.32 5.67 1.30
N GLY A 354 -0.72 4.52 1.66
CA GLY A 354 -0.48 4.15 3.04
C GLY A 354 -1.73 3.72 3.81
N TYR A 355 -1.70 3.95 5.12
CA TYR A 355 -2.76 3.55 6.05
C TYR A 355 -3.77 4.68 6.30
N ARG A 356 -5.01 4.28 6.66
CA ARG A 356 -6.08 5.18 7.12
C ARG A 356 -6.80 4.52 8.29
N ILE A 357 -6.46 4.90 9.50
CA ILE A 357 -7.05 4.31 10.69
C ILE A 357 -8.46 4.86 10.90
N ALA A 358 -9.42 3.97 11.15
CA ALA A 358 -10.80 4.31 11.43
C ALA A 358 -11.30 3.65 12.73
N VAL A 359 -12.04 4.40 13.54
CA VAL A 359 -12.75 3.90 14.72
C VAL A 359 -14.22 3.70 14.37
N LYS A 360 -14.65 2.45 14.28
CA LYS A 360 -16.02 2.04 13.97
C LYS A 360 -16.96 2.16 15.16
N SER A 361 -16.45 1.89 16.36
CA SER A 361 -17.20 2.06 17.61
C SER A 361 -16.26 2.46 18.74
N CYS A 362 -16.80 3.25 19.66
CA CYS A 362 -16.14 3.64 20.89
C CYS A 362 -17.13 3.43 22.03
N GLU A 363 -16.71 2.75 23.10
CA GLU A 363 -17.53 2.49 24.27
C GLU A 363 -16.68 2.71 25.53
N THR A 364 -17.31 3.19 26.61
CA THR A 364 -16.67 3.31 27.93
C THR A 364 -17.52 2.67 29.01
N ASN A 365 -16.86 2.16 30.03
CA ASN A 365 -17.51 1.60 31.23
C ASN A 365 -17.22 2.45 32.49
N GLY A 366 -16.70 3.66 32.33
CA GLY A 366 -16.35 4.57 33.41
C GLY A 366 -14.94 4.39 33.98
N SER A 367 -14.23 3.30 33.64
CA SER A 367 -12.84 3.04 34.04
C SER A 367 -11.92 2.68 32.87
N SER A 368 -12.51 2.20 31.77
CA SER A 368 -11.80 1.80 30.56
C SER A 368 -12.57 2.22 29.33
N THR A 369 -11.87 2.34 28.21
CA THR A 369 -12.43 2.64 26.89
C THR A 369 -12.09 1.49 25.95
N ARG A 370 -13.06 1.07 25.15
CA ARG A 370 -12.93 0.05 24.12
C ARG A 370 -13.23 0.63 22.76
N LEU A 371 -12.36 0.36 21.79
CA LEU A 371 -12.50 0.79 20.40
C LEU A 371 -12.58 -0.44 19.49
N THR A 372 -13.45 -0.41 18.49
CA THR A 372 -13.36 -1.26 17.31
C THR A 372 -12.66 -0.46 16.22
N VAL A 373 -11.50 -0.91 15.79
CA VAL A 373 -10.60 -0.17 14.90
C VAL A 373 -10.38 -0.96 13.62
N THR A 374 -10.36 -0.28 12.48
CA THR A 374 -10.01 -0.83 11.18
C THR A 374 -9.01 0.06 10.45
N ASN A 375 -8.42 -0.45 9.38
CA ASN A 375 -7.61 0.31 8.44
C ASN A 375 -8.36 0.42 7.11
N ASN A 376 -8.82 1.62 6.76
CA ASN A 376 -9.49 1.93 5.49
C ASN A 376 -8.50 2.34 4.38
N GLY A 377 -7.19 2.34 4.68
CA GLY A 377 -6.12 2.62 3.71
C GLY A 377 -5.85 1.46 2.77
N ILE A 378 -4.74 1.56 2.04
CA ILE A 378 -4.29 0.54 1.07
C ILE A 378 -3.08 -0.25 1.54
N ALA A 379 -2.40 0.20 2.59
CA ALA A 379 -1.24 -0.47 3.20
C ALA A 379 -1.32 -0.37 4.73
N PRO A 380 -0.62 -1.23 5.49
CA PRO A 380 -0.58 -1.11 6.95
C PRO A 380 0.41 -0.04 7.42
N LEU A 381 0.34 0.30 8.71
CA LEU A 381 1.40 1.02 9.41
C LEU A 381 2.51 0.03 9.79
N TYR A 382 3.77 0.33 9.47
CA TYR A 382 4.92 -0.58 9.69
C TYR A 382 5.72 -0.29 10.97
N ARG A 383 5.35 0.74 11.72
CA ARG A 383 5.95 1.12 13.01
C ARG A 383 4.90 1.08 14.11
N ASP A 384 5.34 0.95 15.36
CA ASP A 384 4.41 0.89 16.47
C ASP A 384 3.69 2.21 16.71
N ALA A 385 2.37 2.13 16.84
CA ALA A 385 1.49 3.22 17.22
C ALA A 385 0.33 2.66 18.08
N PHE A 386 -0.19 3.47 18.98
CA PHE A 386 -1.15 3.04 19.97
C PHE A 386 -2.23 4.10 20.16
N PHE A 387 -3.47 3.70 20.35
CA PHE A 387 -4.47 4.62 20.88
C PHE A 387 -4.14 5.01 22.32
N ALA A 388 -4.37 6.26 22.67
CA ALA A 388 -4.10 6.80 24.00
C ALA A 388 -5.18 7.79 24.43
N ILE A 389 -5.42 7.84 25.77
CA ILE A 389 -6.24 8.85 26.44
C ILE A 389 -5.34 9.51 27.49
N GLY A 390 -5.03 10.81 27.29
CA GLY A 390 -4.01 11.47 28.09
C GLY A 390 -2.65 10.80 27.93
N ASP A 391 -2.10 10.30 29.04
CA ASP A 391 -0.80 9.60 29.08
C ASP A 391 -0.95 8.07 29.11
N VAL A 392 -2.18 7.55 29.14
CA VAL A 392 -2.46 6.12 29.16
C VAL A 392 -2.66 5.61 27.74
N ARG A 393 -1.73 4.78 27.25
CA ARG A 393 -1.82 4.14 25.94
C ARG A 393 -2.34 2.71 26.03
N SER A 394 -2.94 2.21 24.95
CA SER A 394 -3.31 0.81 24.80
C SER A 394 -2.08 -0.10 24.79
N GLU A 395 -2.28 -1.37 25.14
CA GLU A 395 -1.24 -2.40 24.93
C GLU A 395 -1.23 -2.90 23.46
N THR A 396 -2.35 -2.77 22.76
CA THR A 396 -2.49 -3.22 21.38
C THR A 396 -1.89 -2.18 20.42
N SER A 397 -0.86 -2.58 19.67
CA SER A 397 -0.27 -1.78 18.60
C SER A 397 -1.12 -1.84 17.34
N LEU A 398 -1.14 -0.74 16.60
CA LEU A 398 -1.74 -0.63 15.26
C LEU A 398 -0.79 -1.11 14.15
N LYS A 399 0.47 -1.44 14.49
CA LYS A 399 1.46 -1.95 13.55
C LYS A 399 0.95 -3.22 12.87
N GLY A 400 0.99 -3.26 11.55
CA GLY A 400 0.57 -4.41 10.76
C GLY A 400 -0.94 -4.60 10.63
N LEU A 401 -1.77 -3.64 11.08
CA LEU A 401 -3.21 -3.68 10.85
C LEU A 401 -3.49 -3.55 9.35
N LEU A 402 -3.86 -4.67 8.73
CA LEU A 402 -4.08 -4.76 7.30
C LEU A 402 -5.35 -4.01 6.85
N PRO A 403 -5.39 -3.51 5.61
CA PRO A 403 -6.60 -2.94 5.03
C PRO A 403 -7.83 -3.83 5.19
N GLY A 404 -8.92 -3.28 5.71
CA GLY A 404 -10.18 -3.98 5.98
C GLY A 404 -10.18 -4.91 7.18
N GLN A 405 -9.03 -5.15 7.84
CA GLN A 405 -8.98 -5.91 9.08
C GLN A 405 -9.57 -5.10 10.24
N GLU A 406 -10.27 -5.78 11.14
CA GLU A 406 -10.79 -5.18 12.37
C GLU A 406 -10.10 -5.75 13.61
N ILE A 407 -9.78 -4.88 14.55
CA ILE A 407 -9.24 -5.24 15.86
C ILE A 407 -9.99 -4.53 16.98
N THR A 408 -9.96 -5.11 18.15
CA THR A 408 -10.43 -4.44 19.37
C THR A 408 -9.24 -3.88 20.13
N VAL A 409 -9.30 -2.59 20.48
CA VAL A 409 -8.29 -1.90 21.27
C VAL A 409 -8.92 -1.49 22.59
N GLU A 410 -8.31 -1.85 23.71
CA GLU A 410 -8.73 -1.42 25.05
C GLU A 410 -7.69 -0.48 25.65
N ILE A 411 -8.17 0.59 26.30
CA ILE A 411 -7.36 1.57 27.01
C ILE A 411 -7.84 1.56 28.47
N ALA A 412 -6.92 1.40 29.41
CA ALA A 412 -7.24 1.35 30.85
C ALA A 412 -7.48 2.76 31.41
N GLU A 413 -8.27 3.56 30.70
CA GLU A 413 -8.66 4.93 31.04
C GLU A 413 -10.06 5.22 30.50
N ASN A 414 -10.83 6.03 31.23
CA ASN A 414 -12.16 6.47 30.79
C ASN A 414 -12.05 7.64 29.83
N LEU A 415 -12.74 7.55 28.67
CA LEU A 415 -12.84 8.64 27.72
C LEU A 415 -13.90 9.66 28.18
N ALA A 416 -13.47 10.67 28.90
CA ALA A 416 -14.33 11.76 29.38
C ALA A 416 -14.72 12.77 28.27
N SER A 417 -13.91 12.92 27.24
CA SER A 417 -14.16 13.76 26.06
C SER A 417 -13.54 13.12 24.84
N ALA A 418 -14.26 13.14 23.71
CA ALA A 418 -13.78 12.64 22.41
C ALA A 418 -12.44 13.27 22.00
N ASP A 419 -12.16 14.51 22.41
CA ASP A 419 -10.92 15.23 22.07
C ASP A 419 -9.68 14.67 22.75
N ASN A 420 -9.87 13.90 23.83
CA ASN A 420 -8.74 13.30 24.57
C ASN A 420 -8.22 11.99 23.94
N LEU A 421 -8.96 11.44 22.97
CA LEU A 421 -8.52 10.25 22.24
C LEU A 421 -7.56 10.65 21.12
N LYS A 422 -6.38 10.04 21.10
CA LYS A 422 -5.33 10.27 20.10
C LYS A 422 -4.61 8.98 19.75
N ILE A 423 -3.86 8.98 18.66
CA ILE A 423 -2.88 7.93 18.34
C ILE A 423 -1.49 8.49 18.64
N VAL A 424 -0.69 7.73 19.38
CA VAL A 424 0.68 8.08 19.75
C VAL A 424 1.67 7.08 19.18
N SER A 425 2.85 7.54 18.78
CA SER A 425 3.94 6.71 18.31
C SER A 425 5.28 7.29 18.72
N ASP A 426 6.21 6.44 19.14
CA ASP A 426 7.59 6.84 19.41
C ASP A 426 8.43 6.99 18.13
N CYS A 427 7.84 6.73 16.96
CA CYS A 427 8.52 6.70 15.66
C CYS A 427 8.18 7.88 14.74
N ILE A 428 7.42 8.87 15.20
CA ILE A 428 7.08 10.09 14.45
C ILE A 428 7.64 11.32 15.12
N LEU A 429 7.82 12.41 14.38
CA LEU A 429 8.22 13.70 14.91
C LEU A 429 7.16 14.24 15.87
N ASP A 430 7.60 15.03 16.87
CA ASP A 430 6.67 15.69 17.81
C ASP A 430 5.76 16.73 17.12
N THR A 431 6.08 17.12 15.89
CA THR A 431 5.29 18.01 15.03
C THR A 431 4.29 17.26 14.13
N GLN A 432 4.32 15.93 14.11
CA GLN A 432 3.44 15.09 13.32
C GLN A 432 2.34 14.48 14.19
N GLU A 433 1.20 14.22 13.60
CA GLU A 433 0.06 13.54 14.22
C GLU A 433 -0.41 12.39 13.33
N ILE A 434 -0.74 11.26 13.94
CA ILE A 434 -1.49 10.19 13.28
C ILE A 434 -2.98 10.49 13.50
N GLU A 435 -3.64 10.98 12.45
CA GLU A 435 -5.06 11.21 12.46
C GLU A 435 -5.84 9.90 12.29
N PHE A 436 -7.09 9.88 12.74
CA PHE A 436 -8.02 8.77 12.50
C PHE A 436 -9.41 9.30 12.17
N GLU A 437 -10.18 8.53 11.44
CA GLU A 437 -11.58 8.86 11.14
C GLU A 437 -12.55 8.14 12.08
N ALA A 438 -13.64 8.80 12.45
CA ALA A 438 -14.70 8.24 13.28
C ALA A 438 -16.00 9.04 13.09
N GLY A 439 -17.18 8.42 13.24
CA GLY A 439 -18.49 9.06 13.16
C GLY A 439 -19.44 8.42 12.15
N GLU A 440 -20.63 8.98 11.97
CA GLU A 440 -21.58 8.54 10.95
C GLU A 440 -20.95 8.79 9.56
N GLY A 441 -20.55 7.73 8.89
CA GLY A 441 -19.81 7.77 7.62
C GLY A 441 -18.50 7.03 7.62
N THR A 442 -18.02 6.52 8.78
CA THR A 442 -16.79 5.68 8.83
C THR A 442 -16.96 4.30 8.17
N GLY A 443 -18.10 4.06 7.57
CA GLY A 443 -18.43 2.95 6.68
C GLY A 443 -18.36 3.31 5.20
N GLY A 444 -17.60 4.34 4.80
CA GLY A 444 -17.44 4.76 3.41
C GLY A 444 -17.21 6.26 3.33
N GLY A 445 -16.06 6.64 2.84
CA GLY A 445 -15.53 7.97 2.57
C GLY A 445 -16.42 9.19 2.76
N GLY A 446 -15.92 10.14 3.56
CA GLY A 446 -16.57 11.44 3.76
C GLY A 446 -16.81 12.19 2.45
N ASP A 447 -17.95 12.88 2.40
CA ASP A 447 -18.35 13.82 1.35
C ASP A 447 -17.51 15.12 1.40
N ASP A 448 -16.24 15.04 0.99
CA ASP A 448 -15.61 16.09 0.21
C ASP A 448 -15.42 15.53 -1.20
N PRO A 449 -15.56 16.31 -2.27
CA PRO A 449 -15.50 15.77 -3.60
C PRO A 449 -14.07 15.34 -3.92
N ILE A 450 -13.70 14.13 -3.42
CA ILE A 450 -12.72 13.30 -4.09
C ILE A 450 -13.32 13.14 -5.49
N PRO A 451 -12.57 13.44 -6.56
CA PRO A 451 -13.00 13.07 -7.90
C PRO A 451 -13.47 11.62 -7.79
N PRO A 452 -14.59 11.23 -8.38
CA PRO A 452 -15.22 9.97 -8.08
C PRO A 452 -14.14 8.89 -8.14
N THR A 453 -13.77 8.38 -6.95
CA THR A 453 -13.13 7.08 -6.87
C THR A 453 -14.04 6.22 -7.72
N PRO A 454 -13.55 5.54 -8.75
CA PRO A 454 -14.38 4.61 -9.48
C PRO A 454 -15.04 3.78 -8.37
N THR A 455 -16.35 3.93 -8.24
CA THR A 455 -17.13 3.11 -7.31
C THR A 455 -16.63 1.70 -7.55
N ASP A 456 -16.13 1.09 -6.51
CA ASP A 456 -15.57 -0.25 -6.59
C ASP A 456 -16.68 -1.13 -7.19
N ASP A 457 -16.65 -1.31 -8.52
CA ASP A 457 -17.43 -2.31 -9.26
C ASP A 457 -16.96 -3.72 -8.87
N ALA A 458 -16.32 -3.87 -7.70
CA ALA A 458 -15.93 -5.13 -7.11
C ALA A 458 -17.12 -6.08 -6.93
N THR A 459 -18.34 -5.57 -7.04
CA THR A 459 -19.55 -6.37 -7.16
C THR A 459 -19.75 -6.93 -8.55
N ILE A 460 -19.11 -6.41 -9.62
CA ILE A 460 -19.30 -6.85 -11.00
C ILE A 460 -18.01 -7.46 -11.53
N CYS A 461 -17.94 -8.80 -11.57
CA CYS A 461 -16.91 -9.51 -12.33
C CYS A 461 -17.29 -9.52 -13.81
N HIS A 462 -16.49 -8.92 -14.65
CA HIS A 462 -16.53 -8.99 -16.11
C HIS A 462 -15.24 -9.63 -16.65
N PHE A 463 -15.12 -9.78 -17.96
CA PHE A 463 -13.96 -10.42 -18.56
C PHE A 463 -13.21 -9.43 -19.45
N THR A 464 -11.86 -9.39 -19.29
CA THR A 464 -10.96 -8.58 -20.11
C THR A 464 -9.88 -9.49 -20.70
N GLY A 465 -9.68 -9.44 -22.02
CA GLY A 465 -8.80 -10.41 -22.69
C GLY A 465 -9.24 -11.86 -22.39
N ASN A 466 -8.39 -12.60 -21.70
CA ASN A 466 -8.63 -14.01 -21.30
C ASN A 466 -8.66 -14.17 -19.77
N THR A 467 -9.01 -13.12 -19.02
CA THR A 467 -9.03 -13.14 -17.55
C THR A 467 -10.31 -12.55 -16.98
N PRO A 468 -10.77 -13.00 -15.79
CA PRO A 468 -11.79 -12.30 -15.01
C PRO A 468 -11.22 -11.00 -14.41
N SER A 469 -12.06 -10.01 -14.21
CA SER A 469 -11.67 -8.71 -13.60
C SER A 469 -11.47 -8.76 -12.08
N THR A 470 -11.63 -9.92 -11.44
CA THR A 470 -11.45 -10.12 -10.00
C THR A 470 -10.87 -11.49 -9.69
N ASN A 471 -10.07 -11.61 -8.65
CA ASN A 471 -9.51 -12.86 -8.13
C ASN A 471 -10.54 -13.76 -7.42
N GLN A 472 -11.77 -13.27 -7.15
CA GLN A 472 -12.87 -14.07 -6.62
C GLN A 472 -13.43 -15.07 -7.65
N VAL A 473 -13.02 -14.96 -8.91
CA VAL A 473 -13.46 -15.81 -10.00
C VAL A 473 -12.24 -16.36 -10.72
N SER A 474 -12.19 -17.68 -10.90
CA SER A 474 -11.22 -18.33 -11.79
C SER A 474 -11.93 -19.06 -12.92
N VAL A 475 -11.32 -19.03 -14.10
CA VAL A 475 -11.91 -19.61 -15.31
C VAL A 475 -10.90 -20.53 -15.99
N SER A 476 -11.25 -21.81 -16.12
CA SER A 476 -10.59 -22.75 -17.02
C SER A 476 -11.53 -22.95 -18.23
N GLY A 477 -11.25 -22.28 -19.35
CA GLY A 477 -12.13 -22.33 -20.54
C GLY A 477 -11.77 -21.26 -21.56
N ASN A 478 -12.56 -21.18 -22.62
CA ASN A 478 -12.34 -20.31 -23.75
C ASN A 478 -13.16 -19.02 -23.63
N TYR A 479 -12.52 -17.88 -23.90
CA TYR A 479 -13.16 -16.59 -24.01
C TYR A 479 -13.53 -16.26 -25.47
N SER A 480 -14.38 -15.27 -25.66
CA SER A 480 -14.74 -14.76 -26.99
C SER A 480 -15.27 -13.34 -26.93
N ASN A 481 -14.85 -12.50 -27.87
CA ASN A 481 -15.36 -11.15 -28.10
C ASN A 481 -16.32 -11.05 -29.31
N SER A 482 -16.65 -12.18 -29.95
CA SER A 482 -17.46 -12.25 -31.17
C SER A 482 -18.84 -12.88 -30.96
N LYS A 483 -19.30 -12.94 -29.70
CA LYS A 483 -20.59 -13.57 -29.34
C LYS A 483 -21.72 -12.59 -29.03
N GLY A 484 -21.56 -11.34 -29.43
CA GLY A 484 -22.51 -10.25 -29.18
C GLY A 484 -22.09 -9.38 -28.00
N THR A 485 -23.04 -8.58 -27.50
CA THR A 485 -22.83 -7.63 -26.39
C THR A 485 -23.95 -7.83 -25.39
N VAL A 486 -23.62 -7.70 -24.12
CA VAL A 486 -24.57 -7.58 -23.02
C VAL A 486 -24.41 -6.20 -22.41
N THR A 487 -25.52 -5.45 -22.30
CA THR A 487 -25.54 -4.16 -21.62
C THR A 487 -26.05 -4.35 -20.20
N TYR A 488 -25.29 -3.91 -19.22
CA TYR A 488 -25.66 -3.95 -17.82
C TYR A 488 -25.28 -2.62 -17.15
N ASP A 489 -26.20 -2.02 -16.42
CA ASP A 489 -26.07 -0.70 -15.77
C ASP A 489 -25.52 0.39 -16.72
N GLY A 490 -26.02 0.40 -17.97
CA GLY A 490 -25.65 1.38 -18.99
C GLY A 490 -24.29 1.17 -19.65
N LYS A 491 -23.56 0.11 -19.30
CA LYS A 491 -22.24 -0.25 -19.85
C LYS A 491 -22.32 -1.52 -20.71
N ASP A 492 -21.59 -1.53 -21.81
CA ASP A 492 -21.56 -2.62 -22.76
C ASP A 492 -20.40 -3.58 -22.49
N TYR A 493 -20.70 -4.89 -22.39
CA TYR A 493 -19.73 -5.97 -22.20
C TYR A 493 -19.70 -6.87 -23.43
N LYS A 494 -18.54 -6.98 -24.08
CA LYS A 494 -18.35 -7.72 -25.34
C LYS A 494 -17.62 -9.04 -25.16
N ILE A 495 -16.84 -9.20 -24.07
CA ILE A 495 -16.08 -10.42 -23.82
C ILE A 495 -16.91 -11.34 -22.93
N CYS A 496 -16.98 -12.60 -23.30
CA CYS A 496 -17.70 -13.64 -22.56
C CYS A 496 -16.87 -14.90 -22.40
N VAL A 497 -17.19 -15.72 -21.40
CA VAL A 497 -16.73 -17.11 -21.30
C VAL A 497 -17.70 -18.03 -22.05
N LYS A 498 -17.17 -18.87 -22.93
CA LYS A 498 -17.96 -19.89 -23.61
C LYS A 498 -18.18 -21.09 -22.68
N MET A 499 -19.46 -21.40 -22.37
CA MET A 499 -19.80 -22.57 -21.57
C MET A 499 -19.67 -23.83 -22.42
N GLU A 500 -18.48 -24.37 -22.52
CA GLU A 500 -18.13 -25.61 -23.23
C GLU A 500 -18.05 -26.80 -22.26
N SER A 501 -17.96 -28.04 -22.76
CA SER A 501 -17.92 -29.22 -21.89
C SER A 501 -16.69 -29.27 -20.98
N SER A 502 -15.59 -28.64 -21.41
CA SER A 502 -14.35 -28.49 -20.62
C SER A 502 -14.32 -27.26 -19.75
N THR A 503 -15.27 -26.31 -19.90
CA THR A 503 -15.25 -25.05 -19.15
C THR A 503 -15.64 -25.30 -17.70
N VAL A 504 -14.79 -24.79 -16.81
CA VAL A 504 -14.99 -24.74 -15.35
C VAL A 504 -14.82 -23.31 -14.89
N ILE A 505 -15.80 -22.76 -14.17
CA ILE A 505 -15.70 -21.46 -13.54
C ILE A 505 -15.86 -21.69 -12.04
N THR A 506 -14.89 -21.25 -11.25
CA THR A 506 -14.95 -21.30 -9.79
C THR A 506 -15.16 -19.90 -9.25
N ILE A 507 -16.17 -19.73 -8.41
CA ILE A 507 -16.56 -18.45 -7.78
C ILE A 507 -16.34 -18.61 -6.27
N THR A 508 -15.48 -17.79 -5.69
CA THR A 508 -15.17 -17.79 -4.25
C THR A 508 -15.38 -16.37 -3.71
N PRO A 509 -16.61 -16.00 -3.35
CA PRO A 509 -16.93 -14.65 -2.91
C PRO A 509 -16.23 -14.29 -1.60
N THR A 510 -15.75 -13.05 -1.52
CA THR A 510 -15.17 -12.51 -0.28
C THR A 510 -16.23 -12.25 0.80
N TYR A 511 -17.47 -11.96 0.39
CA TYR A 511 -18.58 -11.67 1.30
C TYR A 511 -19.74 -12.63 1.09
N SER A 512 -20.50 -12.92 2.15
CA SER A 512 -21.75 -13.69 2.05
C SER A 512 -22.86 -12.83 1.47
N GLY A 513 -23.69 -13.41 0.59
CA GLY A 513 -24.80 -12.71 -0.03
C GLY A 513 -25.20 -13.30 -1.37
N THR A 514 -25.93 -12.54 -2.17
CA THR A 514 -26.43 -13.01 -3.46
C THR A 514 -25.36 -12.88 -4.54
N VAL A 515 -25.04 -13.99 -5.21
CA VAL A 515 -24.29 -14.02 -6.47
C VAL A 515 -25.29 -14.12 -7.62
N THR A 516 -25.15 -13.26 -8.65
CA THR A 516 -25.97 -13.32 -9.87
C THR A 516 -25.10 -13.53 -11.10
N LEU A 517 -25.44 -14.54 -11.89
CA LEU A 517 -24.80 -14.88 -13.15
C LEU A 517 -25.60 -14.28 -14.30
N ILE A 518 -24.96 -13.58 -15.24
CA ILE A 518 -25.61 -12.93 -16.39
C ILE A 518 -25.08 -13.52 -17.68
N PHE A 519 -25.95 -14.22 -18.37
CA PHE A 519 -25.69 -14.81 -19.68
C PHE A 519 -26.36 -13.99 -20.78
N GLY A 520 -25.84 -14.10 -22.03
CA GLY A 520 -26.40 -13.34 -23.14
C GLY A 520 -25.68 -13.59 -24.44
N GLY A 521 -25.73 -12.60 -25.32
CA GLY A 521 -25.05 -12.63 -26.62
C GLY A 521 -25.84 -13.32 -27.74
N SER A 522 -25.11 -13.96 -28.66
CA SER A 522 -25.68 -14.52 -29.92
C SER A 522 -26.60 -15.72 -29.74
N THR A 523 -26.61 -16.35 -28.57
CA THR A 523 -27.51 -17.46 -28.22
C THR A 523 -28.43 -17.00 -27.11
N SER A 524 -29.76 -17.18 -27.27
CA SER A 524 -30.69 -16.84 -26.18
C SER A 524 -30.46 -17.74 -24.98
N PRO A 525 -30.10 -17.18 -23.81
CA PRO A 525 -29.87 -17.94 -22.59
C PRO A 525 -31.17 -18.18 -21.79
N ALA A 526 -32.28 -17.57 -22.19
CA ALA A 526 -33.57 -17.67 -21.50
C ALA A 526 -34.00 -19.12 -21.29
N ASN A 527 -34.30 -19.48 -20.05
CA ASN A 527 -34.74 -20.82 -19.65
C ASN A 527 -33.74 -21.96 -19.95
N GLN A 528 -32.51 -21.65 -20.31
CA GLN A 528 -31.44 -22.63 -20.46
C GLN A 528 -30.92 -23.11 -19.10
N LYS A 529 -30.25 -24.28 -19.12
CA LYS A 529 -29.71 -24.88 -17.89
C LYS A 529 -28.20 -24.75 -17.79
N ILE A 530 -27.74 -24.57 -16.58
CA ILE A 530 -26.34 -24.64 -16.14
C ILE A 530 -26.20 -25.65 -15.00
N LYS A 531 -24.99 -26.03 -14.67
CA LYS A 531 -24.70 -26.82 -13.46
C LYS A 531 -23.96 -25.94 -12.45
N LEU A 532 -24.52 -25.81 -11.25
CA LEU A 532 -23.89 -25.18 -10.10
C LEU A 532 -23.66 -26.27 -9.06
N ASP A 533 -22.40 -26.49 -8.66
CA ASP A 533 -21.99 -27.59 -7.76
C ASP A 533 -22.57 -28.95 -8.16
N GLY A 534 -22.53 -29.24 -9.46
CA GLY A 534 -23.04 -30.47 -10.05
C GLY A 534 -24.58 -30.57 -10.18
N LYS A 535 -25.35 -29.63 -9.61
CA LYS A 535 -26.82 -29.58 -9.71
C LYS A 535 -27.25 -28.74 -10.90
N GLU A 536 -28.21 -29.27 -11.70
CA GLU A 536 -28.82 -28.47 -12.75
C GLU A 536 -29.74 -27.40 -12.19
N VAL A 537 -29.54 -26.15 -12.63
CA VAL A 537 -30.39 -25.01 -12.35
C VAL A 537 -30.79 -24.34 -13.64
N THR A 538 -31.94 -23.67 -13.67
CA THR A 538 -32.52 -23.05 -14.87
C THR A 538 -32.38 -21.54 -14.77
N LEU A 539 -31.88 -20.90 -15.82
CA LEU A 539 -31.83 -19.46 -15.98
C LEU A 539 -33.25 -18.89 -16.15
N ASP A 540 -33.45 -17.68 -15.68
CA ASP A 540 -34.72 -16.97 -15.84
C ASP A 540 -34.97 -16.52 -17.30
N ALA A 541 -36.08 -15.80 -17.54
CA ALA A 541 -36.43 -15.27 -18.85
C ALA A 541 -35.44 -14.22 -19.39
N ASN A 542 -34.60 -13.62 -18.52
CA ASN A 542 -33.57 -12.65 -18.88
C ASN A 542 -32.20 -13.29 -19.05
N GLY A 543 -32.09 -14.62 -18.88
CA GLY A 543 -30.82 -15.34 -18.95
C GLY A 543 -29.97 -15.16 -17.68
N GLN A 544 -30.60 -14.97 -16.54
CA GLN A 544 -29.91 -14.76 -15.27
C GLN A 544 -30.19 -15.90 -14.29
N TYR A 545 -29.24 -16.11 -13.36
CA TYR A 545 -29.44 -17.02 -12.23
C TYR A 545 -28.78 -16.44 -10.99
N SER A 546 -29.53 -16.39 -9.89
CA SER A 546 -29.03 -15.89 -8.59
C SER A 546 -29.07 -16.99 -7.54
N PHE A 547 -28.04 -17.02 -6.68
CA PHE A 547 -27.97 -17.93 -5.54
C PHE A 547 -27.32 -17.25 -4.33
N GLN A 548 -27.60 -17.77 -3.13
CA GLN A 548 -26.97 -17.30 -1.90
C GLN A 548 -25.61 -17.97 -1.75
N ALA A 549 -24.58 -17.18 -1.58
CA ALA A 549 -23.20 -17.63 -1.37
C ALA A 549 -22.70 -17.25 0.02
N THR A 550 -21.81 -18.09 0.55
CA THR A 550 -21.11 -17.85 1.81
C THR A 550 -19.69 -17.37 1.54
N ALA A 551 -19.23 -16.37 2.28
CA ALA A 551 -17.86 -15.85 2.17
C ALA A 551 -16.81 -16.96 2.28
N GLY A 552 -15.84 -16.97 1.36
CA GLY A 552 -14.76 -17.94 1.31
C GLY A 552 -15.13 -19.35 0.84
N GLN A 553 -16.42 -19.63 0.59
CA GLN A 553 -16.85 -20.91 0.01
C GLN A 553 -16.77 -20.86 -1.52
N SER A 554 -16.18 -21.89 -2.13
CA SER A 554 -16.08 -22.01 -3.59
C SER A 554 -17.30 -22.70 -4.18
N TYR A 555 -17.79 -22.15 -5.30
CA TYR A 555 -18.92 -22.64 -6.07
C TYR A 555 -18.47 -22.93 -7.50
N GLU A 556 -18.73 -24.14 -7.99
CA GLU A 556 -18.31 -24.57 -9.32
C GLU A 556 -19.45 -24.44 -10.33
N LEU A 557 -19.22 -23.67 -11.41
CA LEU A 557 -20.15 -23.48 -12.51
C LEU A 557 -19.67 -24.23 -13.75
N ARG A 558 -20.55 -25.06 -14.34
CA ARG A 558 -20.29 -25.83 -15.54
C ARG A 558 -21.47 -25.77 -16.54
N LYS A 559 -21.20 -26.14 -17.79
CA LYS A 559 -22.21 -26.35 -18.79
C LYS A 559 -23.16 -27.49 -18.39
N ALA A 560 -24.47 -27.33 -18.64
CA ALA A 560 -25.44 -28.44 -18.60
C ALA A 560 -25.58 -29.11 -19.99
N SER A 561 -26.42 -28.58 -20.85
CA SER A 561 -26.72 -29.20 -22.17
C SER A 561 -26.33 -28.31 -23.35
N VAL A 562 -26.70 -27.04 -23.34
CA VAL A 562 -26.52 -26.10 -24.45
C VAL A 562 -25.31 -25.21 -24.22
N GLN A 563 -24.61 -24.82 -25.29
CA GLN A 563 -23.57 -23.80 -25.20
C GLN A 563 -24.22 -22.42 -25.09
N ILE A 564 -23.96 -21.74 -23.97
CA ILE A 564 -24.35 -20.36 -23.72
C ILE A 564 -23.12 -19.55 -23.32
N PHE A 565 -23.25 -18.24 -23.21
CA PHE A 565 -22.12 -17.33 -22.98
C PHE A 565 -22.34 -16.52 -21.70
N LEU A 566 -21.40 -16.64 -20.75
CA LEU A 566 -21.40 -15.88 -19.50
C LEU A 566 -20.64 -14.57 -19.73
N TYR A 567 -21.27 -13.44 -19.42
CA TYR A 567 -20.70 -12.10 -19.58
C TYR A 567 -20.31 -11.46 -18.25
N LEU A 568 -21.16 -11.65 -17.22
CA LEU A 568 -20.96 -11.00 -15.93
C LEU A 568 -21.28 -11.95 -14.78
N ILE A 569 -20.58 -11.75 -13.66
CA ILE A 569 -20.92 -12.33 -12.36
C ILE A 569 -21.03 -11.17 -11.39
N LEU A 570 -22.23 -10.92 -10.85
CA LEU A 570 -22.42 -9.96 -9.77
C LEU A 570 -22.10 -10.66 -8.46
N LEU A 571 -21.15 -10.12 -7.71
CA LEU A 571 -20.67 -10.68 -6.46
C LEU A 571 -21.25 -9.89 -5.27
N PRO A 572 -21.50 -10.51 -4.12
CA PRO A 572 -21.92 -9.79 -2.93
C PRO A 572 -20.81 -8.85 -2.46
N SER A 573 -21.19 -7.63 -2.09
CA SER A 573 -20.32 -6.62 -1.49
C SER A 573 -20.58 -6.48 0.01
N ASN A 574 -19.72 -5.76 0.71
CA ASN A 574 -19.88 -5.47 2.15
C ASN A 574 -20.89 -4.36 2.43
N THR A 575 -21.89 -4.16 1.56
CA THR A 575 -22.99 -3.24 1.86
C THR A 575 -23.97 -3.94 2.80
N THR A 576 -23.97 -3.54 4.05
CA THR A 576 -25.06 -3.81 5.00
C THR A 576 -26.29 -2.96 4.60
N ASP A 577 -26.88 -3.26 3.46
CA ASP A 577 -28.20 -2.74 3.15
C ASP A 577 -29.25 -3.58 3.88
N ILE A 578 -29.77 -3.03 4.95
CA ILE A 578 -31.03 -3.48 5.54
C ILE A 578 -32.13 -3.05 4.56
N HIS A 579 -32.38 -3.85 3.54
CA HIS A 579 -33.62 -3.74 2.79
C HIS A 579 -34.74 -4.41 3.59
N ALA A 580 -35.45 -3.58 4.35
CA ALA A 580 -36.83 -3.91 4.68
C ALA A 580 -37.59 -4.00 3.37
N VAL A 581 -38.10 -5.21 3.06
CA VAL A 581 -39.02 -5.41 1.96
C VAL A 581 -40.33 -4.74 2.33
N GLU A 582 -40.53 -3.52 1.86
CA GLU A 582 -41.87 -2.95 1.74
C GLU A 582 -42.26 -2.92 0.25
N SER A 583 -43.32 -3.64 -0.02
CA SER A 583 -44.02 -3.64 -1.29
C SER A 583 -44.53 -2.23 -1.62
N TYR A 584 -43.91 -1.56 -2.58
CA TYR A 584 -44.42 -0.27 -3.05
C TYR A 584 -45.41 -0.45 -4.19
N THR A 585 -46.64 -0.23 -3.88
CA THR A 585 -47.69 0.11 -4.83
C THR A 585 -47.42 1.50 -5.44
N ASN A 586 -47.57 1.56 -6.74
CA ASN A 586 -47.45 2.66 -7.67
C ASN A 586 -47.96 4.02 -7.10
N HIS A 587 -47.05 4.98 -6.83
CA HIS A 587 -47.40 6.38 -6.67
C HIS A 587 -46.64 7.28 -7.65
N GLN A 588 -47.36 8.09 -8.41
CA GLN A 588 -46.83 9.13 -9.30
C GLN A 588 -45.85 10.02 -8.53
N GLY A 589 -44.55 9.97 -8.90
CA GLY A 589 -43.46 10.57 -8.13
C GLY A 589 -43.53 12.09 -8.05
N ASN A 590 -43.47 12.61 -6.86
CA ASN A 590 -43.24 14.03 -6.57
C ASN A 590 -41.87 14.48 -7.10
N MET A 591 -41.79 15.71 -7.60
CA MET A 591 -40.55 16.35 -8.02
C MET A 591 -40.05 17.29 -6.92
N TYR A 592 -38.73 17.34 -6.74
CA TYR A 592 -38.08 18.20 -5.76
C TYR A 592 -36.93 18.97 -6.43
N ASN A 593 -36.65 20.18 -5.96
CA ASN A 593 -35.43 20.90 -6.33
C ASN A 593 -34.23 20.38 -5.53
N ILE A 594 -33.02 20.87 -5.84
CA ILE A 594 -31.80 20.47 -5.16
C ILE A 594 -31.73 20.81 -3.66
N ALA A 595 -32.62 21.71 -3.18
CA ALA A 595 -32.78 22.06 -1.77
C ALA A 595 -33.81 21.16 -1.05
N GLY A 596 -34.30 20.07 -1.70
CA GLY A 596 -35.29 19.15 -1.13
C GLY A 596 -36.73 19.70 -1.07
N GLN A 597 -37.01 20.85 -1.65
CA GLN A 597 -38.37 21.42 -1.65
C GLN A 597 -39.18 20.81 -2.80
N ARG A 598 -40.41 20.41 -2.51
CA ARG A 598 -41.33 19.89 -3.53
C ARG A 598 -41.71 20.98 -4.52
N ILE A 599 -41.59 20.66 -5.82
CA ILE A 599 -41.84 21.58 -6.93
C ILE A 599 -42.92 21.05 -7.88
N ASN A 600 -43.45 21.91 -8.70
CA ASN A 600 -44.42 21.57 -9.76
C ASN A 600 -43.76 21.58 -11.14
N GLY A 601 -44.47 21.13 -12.17
CA GLY A 601 -43.96 20.95 -13.54
C GLY A 601 -43.46 22.21 -14.26
N ASN A 602 -43.57 23.41 -13.67
CA ASN A 602 -43.15 24.68 -14.26
C ASN A 602 -41.81 25.20 -13.71
N TYR A 603 -41.15 24.44 -12.83
CA TYR A 603 -39.85 24.81 -12.26
C TYR A 603 -38.76 24.67 -13.30
N LYS A 604 -37.94 25.71 -13.53
CA LYS A 604 -36.79 25.69 -14.41
C LYS A 604 -35.51 25.50 -13.58
N GLY A 605 -34.78 24.43 -13.84
CA GLY A 605 -33.53 24.11 -13.13
C GLY A 605 -33.37 22.62 -12.91
N VAL A 606 -32.46 22.24 -12.00
CA VAL A 606 -32.23 20.83 -11.66
C VAL A 606 -33.36 20.31 -10.76
N VAL A 607 -34.05 19.28 -11.20
CA VAL A 607 -35.14 18.61 -10.47
C VAL A 607 -34.77 17.18 -10.13
N ILE A 608 -35.21 16.69 -8.99
CA ILE A 608 -35.09 15.31 -8.54
C ILE A 608 -36.46 14.65 -8.61
N LYS A 609 -36.57 13.60 -9.41
CA LYS A 609 -37.78 12.78 -9.52
C LYS A 609 -37.40 11.31 -9.47
N ASN A 610 -38.01 10.55 -8.54
CA ASN A 610 -37.70 9.12 -8.34
C ASN A 610 -36.19 8.86 -8.14
N GLY A 611 -35.50 9.70 -7.36
CA GLY A 611 -34.08 9.58 -7.07
C GLY A 611 -33.14 9.95 -8.23
N LYS A 612 -33.65 10.35 -9.39
CA LYS A 612 -32.84 10.76 -10.55
C LYS A 612 -32.90 12.28 -10.78
N LYS A 613 -31.77 12.87 -11.20
CA LYS A 613 -31.64 14.29 -11.53
C LYS A 613 -32.00 14.54 -13.00
N TYR A 614 -32.78 15.59 -13.25
CA TYR A 614 -33.14 16.08 -14.58
C TYR A 614 -32.96 17.61 -14.62
N ILE A 615 -32.64 18.15 -15.80
CA ILE A 615 -32.69 19.61 -16.05
C ILE A 615 -34.03 19.87 -16.74
N GLN A 616 -34.84 20.77 -16.17
CA GLN A 616 -36.17 21.14 -16.69
C GLN A 616 -36.22 22.61 -17.07
#